data_5e71ef2faf9d204df8e4d8b3a5cedca8
#
_entry.id   5e71ef2faf9d204df8e4d8b3a5cedca8
#
_cell.length_a   1.000
_cell.length_b   1.000
_cell.length_c   1.000
_cell.angle_alpha   90.00
_cell.angle_beta   90.00
_cell.angle_gamma   90.00
#
_symmetry.space_group_name_H-M   'P 1'
#
loop_
_entity.id
_entity.type
_entity.pdbx_description
1 polymer ?
#
loop_
_entity_poly.entity_id
_entity_poly.type
_entity_poly.pdbx_seq_one_letter_code
_entity_poly.pdbx_strand_id
1 'polypeptide(L)'
;MDPAAFAALVEQCAPRPDLARPLTAIVRQASSFEPLLITIEGRKPVPIQASDRDEAIQLTAEALATGQQVRTGLAQLDPAETRQAGLTPATTFDACQHIAGLGRLFYARLQAASIKSPDRDQAIVRVVASFGTRASSQTPGPRIQPTASADTERSTGDASPINQPEPSVREHPRWDVYRSGRGASAFVYE
;
A
#
# COMPACT_ATOMS: atom_id res chain seq x y z
N MET A 1 -6.11 -9.07 -18.37
CA MET A 1 -7.00 -9.14 -19.56
C MET A 1 -6.56 -8.08 -20.56
N ASP A 2 -6.96 -8.20 -21.82
CA ASP A 2 -6.61 -7.18 -22.80
C ASP A 2 -7.52 -5.93 -22.69
N PRO A 3 -7.05 -4.76 -23.17
CA PRO A 3 -7.80 -3.51 -23.08
C PRO A 3 -9.14 -3.51 -23.82
N ALA A 4 -9.30 -4.28 -24.90
CA ALA A 4 -10.54 -4.33 -25.66
C ALA A 4 -11.60 -5.15 -24.90
N ALA A 5 -11.20 -6.29 -24.31
CA ALA A 5 -12.06 -7.07 -23.43
C ALA A 5 -12.49 -6.24 -22.21
N PHE A 6 -11.59 -5.43 -21.64
CA PHE A 6 -11.93 -4.52 -20.55
C PHE A 6 -12.96 -3.45 -20.99
N ALA A 7 -12.79 -2.86 -22.18
CA ALA A 7 -13.73 -1.87 -22.69
C ALA A 7 -15.14 -2.46 -22.85
N ALA A 8 -15.27 -3.67 -23.38
CA ALA A 8 -16.55 -4.37 -23.49
C ALA A 8 -17.18 -4.63 -22.10
N LEU A 9 -16.38 -5.01 -21.11
CA LEU A 9 -16.87 -5.18 -19.74
C LEU A 9 -17.33 -3.86 -19.12
N VAL A 10 -16.64 -2.76 -19.38
CA VAL A 10 -17.05 -1.45 -18.88
C VAL A 10 -18.41 -1.05 -19.45
N GLU A 11 -18.65 -1.28 -20.74
CA GLU A 11 -19.94 -0.99 -21.36
C GLU A 11 -21.09 -1.77 -20.73
N GLN A 12 -20.84 -3.01 -20.32
CA GLN A 12 -21.84 -3.88 -19.71
C GLN A 12 -22.05 -3.62 -18.22
N CYS A 13 -20.97 -3.32 -17.50
CA CYS A 13 -20.93 -3.36 -16.04
C CYS A 13 -20.84 -1.99 -15.38
N ALA A 14 -20.43 -0.95 -16.10
CA ALA A 14 -20.37 0.39 -15.54
C ALA A 14 -21.77 0.95 -15.33
N PRO A 15 -22.01 1.62 -14.19
CA PRO A 15 -23.34 2.18 -13.88
C PRO A 15 -23.76 3.30 -14.84
N ARG A 16 -22.82 3.85 -15.59
CA ARG A 16 -23.03 4.95 -16.53
C ARG A 16 -22.01 4.93 -17.68
N PRO A 17 -22.43 5.18 -18.92
CA PRO A 17 -21.53 5.13 -20.09
C PRO A 17 -20.47 6.24 -20.11
N ASP A 18 -20.75 7.41 -19.50
CA ASP A 18 -19.80 8.53 -19.41
C ASP A 18 -18.57 8.22 -18.53
N LEU A 19 -18.63 7.14 -17.75
CA LEU A 19 -17.53 6.69 -16.90
C LEU A 19 -16.50 5.81 -17.63
N ALA A 20 -16.75 5.36 -18.85
CA ALA A 20 -15.87 4.42 -19.55
C ALA A 20 -14.42 4.93 -19.66
N ARG A 21 -14.22 6.16 -20.10
CA ARG A 21 -12.88 6.75 -20.24
C ARG A 21 -12.14 6.88 -18.91
N PRO A 22 -12.71 7.51 -17.86
CA PRO A 22 -12.02 7.65 -16.58
C PRO A 22 -11.76 6.30 -15.90
N LEU A 23 -12.68 5.34 -15.93
CA LEU A 23 -12.45 4.01 -15.35
C LEU A 23 -11.33 3.27 -16.07
N THR A 24 -11.27 3.33 -17.40
CA THR A 24 -10.17 2.75 -18.17
C THR A 24 -8.82 3.37 -17.81
N ALA A 25 -8.77 4.69 -17.63
CA ALA A 25 -7.53 5.36 -17.23
C ALA A 25 -7.06 4.92 -15.83
N ILE A 26 -7.98 4.81 -14.88
CA ILE A 26 -7.68 4.33 -13.52
C ILE A 26 -7.12 2.90 -13.56
N VAL A 27 -7.82 1.97 -14.21
CA VAL A 27 -7.43 0.55 -14.24
C VAL A 27 -6.12 0.34 -14.99
N ARG A 28 -5.89 1.05 -16.10
CA ARG A 28 -4.60 1.01 -16.80
C ARG A 28 -3.45 1.40 -15.89
N GLN A 29 -3.60 2.47 -15.12
CA GLN A 29 -2.57 2.98 -14.24
C GLN A 29 -2.37 2.09 -13.00
N ALA A 30 -3.46 1.53 -12.45
CA ALA A 30 -3.44 0.81 -11.19
C ALA A 30 -2.94 -0.62 -11.34
N SER A 31 -3.44 -1.37 -12.32
CA SER A 31 -3.19 -2.80 -12.46
C SER A 31 -2.79 -3.26 -13.86
N SER A 32 -2.73 -2.35 -14.85
CA SER A 32 -2.56 -2.74 -16.25
C SER A 32 -3.59 -3.78 -16.73
N PHE A 33 -4.83 -3.66 -16.24
CA PHE A 33 -5.96 -4.55 -16.53
C PHE A 33 -5.84 -5.97 -15.93
N GLU A 34 -5.10 -6.14 -14.84
CA GLU A 34 -4.96 -7.42 -14.14
C GLU A 34 -6.00 -7.53 -13.00
N PRO A 35 -7.06 -8.38 -13.15
CA PRO A 35 -8.15 -8.45 -12.18
C PRO A 35 -7.77 -9.16 -10.87
N LEU A 36 -6.78 -10.06 -10.90
CA LEU A 36 -6.35 -10.86 -9.76
C LEU A 36 -5.05 -10.31 -9.12
N LEU A 37 -4.71 -9.06 -9.43
CA LEU A 37 -3.54 -8.41 -8.85
C LEU A 37 -3.80 -8.00 -7.40
N ILE A 38 -2.90 -8.40 -6.53
CA ILE A 38 -2.84 -8.01 -5.11
C ILE A 38 -1.52 -7.28 -4.90
N THR A 39 -1.54 -6.14 -4.25
CA THR A 39 -0.31 -5.43 -3.87
C THR A 39 -0.25 -5.33 -2.35
N ILE A 40 0.78 -5.91 -1.75
CA ILE A 40 1.07 -5.76 -0.33
C ILE A 40 1.89 -4.47 -0.16
N GLU A 41 1.35 -3.53 0.59
CA GLU A 41 1.98 -2.24 0.84
C GLU A 41 3.10 -2.36 1.87
N GLY A 42 4.20 -1.64 1.65
CA GLY A 42 5.35 -1.60 2.53
C GLY A 42 6.37 -0.56 2.05
N ARG A 43 7.60 -0.64 2.55
CA ARG A 43 8.68 0.22 2.04
C ARG A 43 8.90 0.04 0.53
N LYS A 44 8.70 -1.18 0.05
CA LYS A 44 8.64 -1.54 -1.37
C LYS A 44 7.34 -2.31 -1.55
N PRO A 45 6.37 -1.81 -2.30
CA PRO A 45 5.16 -2.55 -2.60
C PRO A 45 5.49 -3.84 -3.34
N VAL A 46 4.87 -4.94 -2.94
CA VAL A 46 5.07 -6.26 -3.55
C VAL A 46 3.80 -6.64 -4.31
N PRO A 47 3.82 -6.60 -5.65
CA PRO A 47 2.72 -7.09 -6.45
C PRO A 47 2.72 -8.63 -6.49
N ILE A 48 1.57 -9.23 -6.29
CA ILE A 48 1.33 -10.68 -6.37
C ILE A 48 0.21 -10.90 -7.36
N GLN A 49 0.47 -11.71 -8.37
CA GLN A 49 -0.53 -12.14 -9.34
C GLN A 49 -1.04 -13.52 -8.93
N ALA A 50 -2.29 -13.60 -8.51
CA ALA A 50 -2.92 -14.88 -8.21
C ALA A 50 -3.29 -15.63 -9.50
N SER A 51 -3.28 -16.97 -9.45
CA SER A 51 -3.60 -17.83 -10.58
C SER A 51 -5.12 -17.88 -10.81
N ASP A 52 -5.88 -17.81 -9.74
CA ASP A 52 -7.34 -17.83 -9.78
C ASP A 52 -7.96 -16.93 -8.70
N ARG A 53 -9.28 -16.85 -8.71
CA ARG A 53 -10.04 -15.99 -7.80
C ARG A 53 -9.98 -16.45 -6.35
N ASP A 54 -10.02 -17.76 -6.11
CA ASP A 54 -10.05 -18.33 -4.77
C ASP A 54 -8.70 -18.12 -4.08
N GLU A 55 -7.60 -18.31 -4.80
CA GLU A 55 -6.25 -17.97 -4.33
C GLU A 55 -6.14 -16.47 -4.03
N ALA A 56 -6.67 -15.60 -4.91
CA ALA A 56 -6.65 -14.16 -4.67
C ALA A 56 -7.38 -13.76 -3.37
N ILE A 57 -8.54 -14.38 -3.12
CA ILE A 57 -9.31 -14.16 -1.89
C ILE A 57 -8.52 -14.63 -0.67
N GLN A 58 -7.94 -15.83 -0.73
CA GLN A 58 -7.16 -16.42 0.36
C GLN A 58 -5.94 -15.57 0.70
N LEU A 59 -5.11 -15.21 -0.28
CA LEU A 59 -3.92 -14.37 -0.09
C LEU A 59 -4.28 -13.01 0.52
N THR A 60 -5.38 -12.42 0.06
CA THR A 60 -5.85 -11.15 0.62
C THR A 60 -6.28 -11.31 2.08
N ALA A 61 -7.01 -12.38 2.41
CA ALA A 61 -7.46 -12.65 3.77
C ALA A 61 -6.28 -12.90 4.73
N GLU A 62 -5.28 -13.66 4.30
CA GLU A 62 -4.06 -13.92 5.07
C GLU A 62 -3.26 -12.65 5.35
N ALA A 63 -3.07 -11.81 4.32
CA ALA A 63 -2.37 -10.55 4.47
C ALA A 63 -3.09 -9.59 5.43
N LEU A 64 -4.42 -9.51 5.34
CA LEU A 64 -5.23 -8.70 6.27
C LEU A 64 -5.19 -9.25 7.70
N ALA A 65 -5.24 -10.58 7.88
CA ALA A 65 -5.15 -11.21 9.19
C ALA A 65 -3.82 -10.95 9.90
N THR A 66 -2.74 -10.78 9.13
CA THR A 66 -1.41 -10.40 9.64
C THR A 66 -1.21 -8.88 9.80
N GLY A 67 -2.27 -8.09 9.61
CA GLY A 67 -2.23 -6.62 9.75
C GLY A 67 -1.54 -5.89 8.61
N GLN A 68 -1.32 -6.56 7.49
CA GLN A 68 -0.71 -5.92 6.32
C GLN A 68 -1.71 -5.02 5.60
N GLN A 69 -1.21 -3.94 5.03
CA GLN A 69 -1.97 -3.09 4.13
C GLN A 69 -1.95 -3.71 2.74
N VAL A 70 -3.12 -3.95 2.18
CA VAL A 70 -3.24 -4.58 0.85
C VAL A 70 -4.08 -3.73 -0.08
N ARG A 71 -3.75 -3.81 -1.38
CA ARG A 71 -4.58 -3.28 -2.46
C ARG A 71 -4.98 -4.42 -3.39
N THR A 72 -6.19 -4.39 -3.90
CA THR A 72 -6.76 -5.54 -4.59
C THR A 72 -7.52 -5.17 -5.86
N GLY A 73 -7.44 -6.06 -6.83
CA GLY A 73 -8.23 -6.06 -8.05
C GLY A 73 -7.84 -4.99 -9.07
N LEU A 74 -8.71 -4.77 -10.05
CA LEU A 74 -8.47 -3.91 -11.21
C LEU A 74 -8.04 -2.48 -10.88
N ALA A 75 -8.65 -1.85 -9.89
CA ALA A 75 -8.34 -0.47 -9.50
C ALA A 75 -7.41 -0.37 -8.29
N GLN A 76 -6.88 -1.50 -7.81
CA GLN A 76 -6.00 -1.56 -6.64
C GLN A 76 -6.58 -0.77 -5.45
N LEU A 77 -7.82 -1.14 -5.09
CA LEU A 77 -8.54 -0.49 -4.00
C LEU A 77 -8.01 -1.00 -2.65
N ASP A 78 -7.86 -0.09 -1.71
CA ASP A 78 -7.60 -0.44 -0.32
C ASP A 78 -8.88 -0.99 0.38
N PRO A 79 -8.78 -1.59 1.59
CA PRO A 79 -9.95 -2.15 2.27
C PRO A 79 -11.05 -1.12 2.60
N ALA A 80 -10.71 0.15 2.80
CA ALA A 80 -11.68 1.21 3.07
C ALA A 80 -12.41 1.59 1.77
N GLU A 81 -11.68 1.74 0.68
CA GLU A 81 -12.23 2.00 -0.65
C GLU A 81 -13.10 0.85 -1.16
N THR A 82 -12.66 -0.39 -0.92
CA THR A 82 -13.41 -1.61 -1.24
C THR A 82 -14.79 -1.58 -0.57
N ARG A 83 -14.83 -1.26 0.72
CA ARG A 83 -16.10 -1.10 1.45
C ARG A 83 -16.94 0.07 0.93
N GLN A 84 -16.32 1.22 0.64
CA GLN A 84 -17.02 2.39 0.08
C GLN A 84 -17.60 2.11 -1.32
N ALA A 85 -16.91 1.29 -2.11
CA ALA A 85 -17.38 0.81 -3.41
C ALA A 85 -18.52 -0.21 -3.28
N GLY A 86 -18.87 -0.65 -2.06
CA GLY A 86 -19.86 -1.70 -1.82
C GLY A 86 -19.38 -3.07 -2.28
N LEU A 87 -18.08 -3.32 -2.21
CA LEU A 87 -17.46 -4.60 -2.56
C LEU A 87 -17.13 -5.40 -1.30
N THR A 88 -17.20 -6.72 -1.42
CA THR A 88 -16.67 -7.66 -0.45
C THR A 88 -15.32 -8.22 -0.94
N PRO A 89 -14.51 -8.87 -0.10
CA PRO A 89 -13.31 -9.55 -0.56
C PRO A 89 -13.54 -10.50 -1.74
N ALA A 90 -14.67 -11.23 -1.72
CA ALA A 90 -15.03 -12.12 -2.82
C ALA A 90 -15.41 -11.39 -4.10
N THR A 91 -16.14 -10.27 -4.02
CA THR A 91 -16.60 -9.52 -5.19
C THR A 91 -15.55 -8.59 -5.76
N THR A 92 -14.50 -8.30 -5.01
CA THR A 92 -13.38 -7.46 -5.47
C THR A 92 -12.63 -8.07 -6.65
N PHE A 93 -12.58 -9.40 -6.74
CA PHE A 93 -11.92 -10.12 -7.83
C PHE A 93 -12.88 -10.54 -8.96
N ASP A 94 -14.15 -10.16 -8.88
CA ASP A 94 -15.09 -10.25 -9.97
C ASP A 94 -15.01 -8.96 -10.80
N ALA A 95 -14.59 -9.07 -12.06
CA ALA A 95 -14.30 -7.91 -12.88
C ALA A 95 -15.52 -6.99 -13.08
N CYS A 96 -16.71 -7.57 -13.28
CA CYS A 96 -17.93 -6.79 -13.49
C CYS A 96 -18.37 -6.07 -12.21
N GLN A 97 -18.38 -6.77 -11.08
CA GLN A 97 -18.72 -6.17 -9.79
C GLN A 97 -17.70 -5.10 -9.36
N HIS A 98 -16.42 -5.36 -9.64
CA HIS A 98 -15.35 -4.38 -9.40
C HIS A 98 -15.57 -3.10 -10.22
N ILE A 99 -15.86 -3.20 -11.51
CA ILE A 99 -16.14 -2.07 -12.40
C ILE A 99 -17.37 -1.29 -11.89
N ALA A 100 -18.44 -1.98 -11.53
CA ALA A 100 -19.63 -1.35 -10.98
C ALA A 100 -19.34 -0.62 -9.66
N GLY A 101 -18.59 -1.24 -8.76
CA GLY A 101 -18.15 -0.64 -7.49
C GLY A 101 -17.24 0.56 -7.68
N LEU A 102 -16.24 0.43 -8.55
CA LEU A 102 -15.34 1.53 -8.92
C LEU A 102 -16.11 2.72 -9.50
N GLY A 103 -17.10 2.44 -10.35
CA GLY A 103 -17.96 3.49 -10.91
C GLY A 103 -18.74 4.26 -9.84
N ARG A 104 -19.29 3.57 -8.85
CA ARG A 104 -19.96 4.22 -7.70
C ARG A 104 -18.99 5.08 -6.90
N LEU A 105 -17.83 4.54 -6.57
CA LEU A 105 -16.79 5.25 -5.82
C LEU A 105 -16.28 6.48 -6.57
N PHE A 106 -16.00 6.32 -7.86
CA PHE A 106 -15.58 7.41 -8.73
C PHE A 106 -16.61 8.53 -8.76
N TYR A 107 -17.90 8.19 -8.96
CA TYR A 107 -18.98 9.17 -9.02
C TYR A 107 -19.15 9.93 -7.71
N ALA A 108 -19.09 9.25 -6.57
CA ALA A 108 -19.14 9.90 -5.26
C ALA A 108 -17.99 10.90 -5.06
N ARG A 109 -16.76 10.53 -5.46
CA ARG A 109 -15.60 11.43 -5.42
C ARG A 109 -15.74 12.59 -6.39
N LEU A 110 -16.30 12.35 -7.59
CA LEU A 110 -16.53 13.40 -8.58
C LEU A 110 -17.52 14.43 -8.06
N GLN A 111 -18.61 14.00 -7.43
CA GLN A 111 -19.56 14.91 -6.80
C GLN A 111 -18.89 15.78 -5.73
N ALA A 112 -18.10 15.18 -4.85
CA ALA A 112 -17.36 15.91 -3.82
C ALA A 112 -16.32 16.89 -4.41
N ALA A 113 -15.67 16.53 -5.51
CA ALA A 113 -14.72 17.39 -6.21
C ALA A 113 -15.38 18.54 -6.94
N SER A 114 -16.57 18.33 -7.53
CA SER A 114 -17.33 19.34 -8.26
C SER A 114 -17.84 20.48 -7.37
N ILE A 115 -18.05 20.23 -6.08
CA ILE A 115 -18.37 21.29 -5.10
C ILE A 115 -17.21 22.31 -4.99
N LYS A 116 -15.97 21.84 -5.17
CA LYS A 116 -14.75 22.65 -5.02
C LYS A 116 -14.24 23.23 -6.34
N SER A 117 -14.77 22.78 -7.46
CA SER A 117 -14.30 23.16 -8.80
C SER A 117 -15.47 23.21 -9.77
N PRO A 118 -15.77 24.39 -10.38
CA PRO A 118 -16.87 24.52 -11.33
C PRO A 118 -16.60 23.78 -12.65
N ASP A 119 -15.33 23.52 -12.96
CA ASP A 119 -14.91 22.80 -14.16
C ASP A 119 -14.96 21.28 -13.94
N ARG A 120 -15.90 20.63 -14.63
CA ARG A 120 -16.11 19.18 -14.54
C ARG A 120 -14.92 18.38 -15.06
N ASP A 121 -14.26 18.82 -16.12
CA ASP A 121 -13.15 18.09 -16.71
C ASP A 121 -11.92 18.10 -15.76
N GLN A 122 -11.67 19.24 -15.13
CA GLN A 122 -10.65 19.33 -14.09
C GLN A 122 -10.99 18.45 -12.87
N ALA A 123 -12.27 18.39 -12.48
CA ALA A 123 -12.69 17.51 -11.39
C ALA A 123 -12.45 16.03 -11.75
N ILE A 124 -12.76 15.61 -12.97
CA ILE A 124 -12.50 14.26 -13.47
C ILE A 124 -11.00 13.94 -13.40
N VAL A 125 -10.15 14.81 -13.93
CA VAL A 125 -8.68 14.62 -13.91
C VAL A 125 -8.15 14.48 -12.49
N ARG A 126 -8.60 15.30 -11.55
CA ARG A 126 -8.22 15.22 -10.14
C ARG A 126 -8.65 13.91 -9.51
N VAL A 127 -9.88 13.46 -9.78
CA VAL A 127 -10.39 12.19 -9.24
C VAL A 127 -9.61 11.02 -9.81
N VAL A 128 -9.36 10.96 -11.12
CA VAL A 128 -8.50 9.93 -11.73
C VAL A 128 -7.12 9.91 -11.06
N ALA A 129 -6.47 11.07 -10.95
CA ALA A 129 -5.17 11.19 -10.31
C ALA A 129 -5.18 10.70 -8.84
N SER A 130 -6.29 10.88 -8.11
CA SER A 130 -6.40 10.45 -6.72
C SER A 130 -6.34 8.93 -6.53
N PHE A 131 -6.62 8.14 -7.55
CA PHE A 131 -6.45 6.69 -7.52
C PHE A 131 -4.99 6.27 -7.76
N GLY A 132 -4.21 7.08 -8.51
CA GLY A 132 -2.81 6.77 -8.85
C GLY A 132 -1.78 7.25 -7.82
N THR A 133 -2.00 8.40 -7.19
CA THR A 133 -1.01 9.03 -6.30
C THR A 133 -0.85 8.35 -4.95
N ARG A 134 -1.72 7.41 -4.57
CA ARG A 134 -1.68 6.72 -3.28
C ARG A 134 -0.60 5.65 -3.17
N ALA A 135 -0.02 5.21 -4.26
CA ALA A 135 1.14 4.33 -4.25
C ALA A 135 2.40 4.97 -3.62
N SER A 136 2.39 6.28 -3.38
CA SER A 136 3.55 7.04 -2.89
C SER A 136 3.32 7.79 -1.58
N SER A 137 2.12 7.80 -1.02
CA SER A 137 1.86 8.45 0.26
C SER A 137 2.16 7.52 1.42
N GLN A 138 3.46 7.30 1.67
CA GLN A 138 3.92 7.01 3.02
C GLN A 138 3.49 8.20 3.88
N THR A 139 2.57 7.97 4.81
CA THR A 139 2.32 8.90 5.91
C THR A 139 3.67 9.19 6.56
N PRO A 140 4.15 10.45 6.61
CA PRO A 140 5.30 10.77 7.42
C PRO A 140 4.90 10.42 8.85
N GLY A 141 5.54 9.39 9.42
CA GLY A 141 5.44 9.12 10.84
C GLY A 141 5.68 10.41 11.62
N PRO A 142 5.12 10.58 12.82
CA PRO A 142 5.28 11.78 13.59
C PRO A 142 6.78 12.09 13.69
N ARG A 143 7.19 13.17 13.05
CA ARG A 143 8.54 13.69 13.11
C ARG A 143 8.76 14.10 14.56
N ILE A 144 9.47 13.28 15.31
CA ILE A 144 10.00 13.68 16.60
C ILE A 144 10.97 14.83 16.28
N GLN A 145 10.50 16.04 16.46
CA GLN A 145 11.37 17.21 16.46
C GLN A 145 12.29 17.06 17.68
N PRO A 146 13.60 17.05 17.51
CA PRO A 146 14.48 17.25 18.66
C PRO A 146 14.21 18.68 19.14
N THR A 147 13.59 18.81 20.32
CA THR A 147 13.50 20.06 21.03
C THR A 147 14.93 20.48 21.35
N ALA A 148 15.40 21.49 20.62
CA ALA A 148 16.57 22.24 20.98
C ALA A 148 16.24 22.95 22.29
N SER A 149 16.76 22.45 23.41
CA SER A 149 16.85 23.20 24.64
C SER A 149 18.05 24.10 24.50
N ALA A 150 17.75 25.38 24.38
CA ALA A 150 18.72 26.45 24.47
C ALA A 150 19.20 26.60 25.92
N ASP A 151 20.49 26.78 26.03
CA ASP A 151 21.28 27.55 26.96
C ASP A 151 20.65 28.04 28.29
N THR A 152 21.39 27.83 29.35
CA THR A 152 21.94 28.97 30.10
C THR A 152 22.78 28.51 31.30
N GLU A 153 24.03 29.01 31.25
CA GLU A 153 24.91 29.52 32.34
C GLU A 153 25.52 28.59 33.40
N ARG A 154 26.82 28.44 33.25
CA ARG A 154 27.91 28.98 34.11
C ARG A 154 27.76 28.75 35.63
N SER A 155 28.58 27.86 36.16
CA SER A 155 29.37 28.17 37.39
C SER A 155 30.58 27.28 37.54
N THR A 156 31.68 27.93 37.79
CA THR A 156 33.03 27.52 38.14
C THR A 156 33.07 26.71 39.44
N GLY A 157 33.99 25.69 39.48
CA GLY A 157 34.43 25.11 40.76
C GLY A 157 35.09 23.75 40.71
N ASP A 158 36.41 23.76 40.49
CA ASP A 158 37.47 23.05 41.27
C ASP A 158 37.54 21.52 41.37
N ALA A 159 38.68 21.04 40.88
CA ALA A 159 39.59 19.97 41.32
C ALA A 159 39.13 18.54 41.60
N SER A 160 39.55 17.63 40.67
CA SER A 160 40.36 16.37 40.84
C SER A 160 40.01 15.33 41.92
N PRO A 161 40.53 14.11 41.80
CA PRO A 161 40.52 13.13 40.66
C PRO A 161 40.06 11.69 41.12
N ILE A 162 40.11 10.74 40.18
CA ILE A 162 40.23 9.29 40.39
C ILE A 162 38.91 8.51 40.60
N ASN A 163 38.40 7.86 39.59
CA ASN A 163 38.35 6.41 39.45
C ASN A 163 37.69 6.05 38.12
N GLN A 164 38.44 5.45 37.21
CA GLN A 164 37.90 4.71 36.08
C GLN A 164 37.34 3.39 36.59
N PRO A 165 36.09 3.06 36.33
CA PRO A 165 35.67 1.69 36.29
C PRO A 165 35.89 1.14 34.86
N GLU A 166 36.47 -0.03 34.80
CA GLU A 166 36.70 -0.86 33.61
C GLU A 166 35.48 -0.98 32.71
N PRO A 167 35.69 -1.14 31.38
CA PRO A 167 34.58 -1.33 30.46
C PRO A 167 33.92 -2.69 30.71
N SER A 168 32.72 -2.69 31.21
CA SER A 168 31.86 -3.86 31.29
C SER A 168 31.70 -4.45 29.89
N VAL A 169 32.15 -5.67 29.72
CA VAL A 169 31.94 -6.51 28.53
C VAL A 169 30.44 -6.54 28.25
N ARG A 170 30.00 -5.92 27.16
CA ARG A 170 28.64 -6.03 26.69
C ARG A 170 28.40 -7.48 26.28
N GLU A 171 27.61 -8.20 27.04
CA GLU A 171 27.09 -9.50 26.64
C GLU A 171 26.28 -9.31 25.36
N HIS A 172 26.75 -9.92 24.26
CA HIS A 172 26.04 -9.96 23.01
C HIS A 172 24.79 -10.86 23.13
N PRO A 173 23.64 -10.45 22.60
CA PRO A 173 22.42 -11.26 22.67
C PRO A 173 22.61 -12.62 22.00
N ARG A 174 22.06 -13.67 22.63
CA ARG A 174 22.20 -15.10 22.26
C ARG A 174 21.65 -15.48 20.87
N TRP A 175 21.14 -14.55 20.08
CA TRP A 175 20.56 -14.82 18.75
C TRP A 175 21.50 -14.51 17.58
N ASP A 176 22.78 -14.29 17.82
CA ASP A 176 23.77 -14.06 16.76
C ASP A 176 24.07 -15.36 16.00
N VAL A 177 23.27 -15.64 14.98
CA VAL A 177 23.38 -16.82 14.09
C VAL A 177 24.60 -16.80 13.17
N TYR A 178 25.34 -15.70 13.11
CA TYR A 178 26.50 -15.58 12.24
C TYR A 178 27.83 -16.02 12.90
N ARG A 179 27.85 -16.34 14.18
CA ARG A 179 29.09 -16.70 14.89
C ARG A 179 29.42 -18.19 14.89
N SER A 180 28.55 -19.06 14.37
CA SER A 180 28.75 -20.53 14.33
C SER A 180 29.19 -21.05 12.95
N GLY A 181 29.69 -20.20 12.05
CA GLY A 181 30.10 -20.58 10.70
C GLY A 181 31.55 -21.08 10.56
N ARG A 182 32.05 -21.91 11.47
CA ARG A 182 33.25 -22.73 11.25
C ARG A 182 32.98 -24.19 11.63
N GLY A 183 32.06 -24.81 10.93
CA GLY A 183 31.83 -26.24 10.95
C GLY A 183 31.78 -26.75 9.51
N ALA A 184 32.69 -27.66 9.18
CA ALA A 184 32.85 -28.24 7.86
C ALA A 184 31.56 -28.86 7.34
N SER A 185 31.10 -28.41 6.16
CA SER A 185 30.04 -29.07 5.40
C SER A 185 30.62 -30.33 4.76
N ALA A 186 30.31 -31.49 5.29
CA ALA A 186 30.48 -32.75 4.60
C ALA A 186 29.15 -33.10 3.90
N PHE A 187 28.93 -32.63 2.70
CA PHE A 187 27.98 -33.25 1.79
C PHE A 187 28.77 -34.16 0.83
N VAL A 188 28.70 -35.46 1.11
CA VAL A 188 29.10 -36.51 0.20
C VAL A 188 27.86 -36.89 -0.59
N TYR A 189 27.91 -36.74 -1.93
CA TYR A 189 26.96 -37.35 -2.85
C TYR A 189 27.53 -38.72 -3.25
N GLU A 190 26.78 -39.78 -3.03
CA GLU A 190 26.84 -41.06 -3.79
C GLU A 190 25.71 -41.06 -4.81
#